data_bb023e8451feb74a3b8533c9c4d86dbe
#
_entry.id   bb023e8451feb74a3b8533c9c4d86dbe
#
_cell.length_a   1.000
_cell.length_b   1.000
_cell.length_c   1.000
_cell.angle_alpha   90.00
_cell.angle_beta   90.00
_cell.angle_gamma   90.00
#
_symmetry.space_group_name_H-M   'P 1'
#
loop_
_entity.id
_entity.type
_entity.pdbx_description
1 polymer ?
#
loop_
_entity_poly.entity_id
_entity_poly.type
_entity_poly.pdbx_seq_one_letter_code
_entity_poly.pdbx_strand_id
1 'polypeptide(L)'
;NGTCRLLSCVDGWLGVNLPRESDWELLNSWLAIDEPLSNWLMLTNAVASRSGLALTERGREMGLSLAFVASNALAEFSMGFFDSAPSLLSDTKMESAPRGLSQAKVIDLSALWAGPLCAHLLHRCGAHVTTVSSIQRPDGAQFGSPDFYRQLHAGHERLQLDFSEVSHRRRLAKLLAEADVVIEASRPRGLVGLGLDRQSLTIAKPQVWLSITAYGRTPPADQWVGFGDDVAVSAGLLCWDERHFPAFVGDAIADPLTGVYAALA
;
A
#
# COMPACT_ATOMS: atom_id res chain seq x y z
N ASN A 1 -10.37 6.55 16.58
CA ASN A 1 -11.52 5.94 15.90
C ASN A 1 -11.21 5.54 14.44
N GLY A 2 -10.01 5.09 14.16
CA GLY A 2 -9.64 4.61 12.83
C GLY A 2 -10.09 3.16 12.58
N THR A 3 -9.85 2.68 11.37
CA THR A 3 -10.11 1.30 10.95
C THR A 3 -9.04 0.33 11.46
N CYS A 4 -7.93 0.82 12.01
CA CYS A 4 -6.85 0.02 12.58
C CYS A 4 -6.80 0.12 14.11
N ARG A 5 -6.64 -1.03 14.78
CA ARG A 5 -6.48 -1.11 16.25
C ARG A 5 -5.39 -2.09 16.62
N LEU A 6 -4.72 -1.80 17.74
CA LEU A 6 -3.78 -2.71 18.39
C LEU A 6 -4.54 -3.51 19.46
N LEU A 7 -4.57 -4.83 19.29
CA LEU A 7 -5.28 -5.76 20.16
C LEU A 7 -4.27 -6.65 20.87
N SER A 8 -4.40 -6.79 22.20
CA SER A 8 -3.56 -7.70 22.99
C SER A 8 -3.91 -9.15 22.66
N CYS A 9 -2.90 -10.00 22.55
CA CYS A 9 -3.00 -11.46 22.38
C CYS A 9 -2.01 -12.17 23.30
N VAL A 10 -2.00 -13.51 23.34
CA VAL A 10 -1.19 -14.25 24.34
C VAL A 10 0.32 -14.10 24.15
N ASP A 11 0.77 -13.82 22.93
CA ASP A 11 2.19 -13.76 22.53
C ASP A 11 2.64 -12.33 22.15
N GLY A 12 1.75 -11.34 22.26
CA GLY A 12 2.08 -9.96 21.93
C GLY A 12 0.89 -9.09 21.58
N TRP A 13 1.03 -8.33 20.51
CA TRP A 13 0.05 -7.39 20.03
C TRP A 13 -0.25 -7.63 18.55
N LEU A 14 -1.51 -7.51 18.21
CA LEU A 14 -2.00 -7.68 16.86
C LEU A 14 -2.55 -6.34 16.34
N GLY A 15 -1.92 -5.78 15.32
CA GLY A 15 -2.50 -4.70 14.52
C GLY A 15 -3.55 -5.28 13.58
N VAL A 16 -4.81 -4.88 13.76
CA VAL A 16 -5.93 -5.31 12.93
C VAL A 16 -6.48 -4.10 12.21
N ASN A 17 -6.40 -4.10 10.88
CA ASN A 17 -6.90 -3.02 10.05
C ASN A 17 -8.06 -3.51 9.18
N LEU A 18 -9.25 -2.94 9.40
CA LEU A 18 -10.50 -3.33 8.74
C LEU A 18 -11.11 -2.15 7.97
N PRO A 19 -10.45 -1.68 6.89
CA PRO A 19 -10.92 -0.50 6.15
C PRO A 19 -12.10 -0.79 5.22
N ARG A 20 -12.44 -2.07 4.98
CA ARG A 20 -13.52 -2.48 4.06
C ARG A 20 -14.65 -3.15 4.84
N GLU A 21 -15.89 -2.96 4.44
CA GLU A 21 -17.03 -3.69 5.02
C GLU A 21 -16.85 -5.21 4.91
N SER A 22 -16.33 -5.69 3.78
CA SER A 22 -16.02 -7.10 3.56
C SER A 22 -15.00 -7.69 4.55
N ASP A 23 -14.16 -6.86 5.20
CA ASP A 23 -13.21 -7.35 6.18
C ASP A 23 -13.94 -7.85 7.45
N TRP A 24 -15.03 -7.19 7.83
CA TRP A 24 -15.86 -7.59 8.97
C TRP A 24 -16.58 -8.93 8.69
N GLU A 25 -16.98 -9.19 7.45
CA GLU A 25 -17.63 -10.45 7.05
C GLU A 25 -16.67 -11.65 7.18
N LEU A 26 -15.35 -11.43 7.06
CA LEU A 26 -14.34 -12.47 7.17
C LEU A 26 -14.00 -12.86 8.62
N LEU A 27 -14.32 -12.02 9.62
CA LEU A 27 -13.84 -12.19 11.00
C LEU A 27 -14.26 -13.52 11.63
N ASN A 28 -15.49 -13.94 11.42
CA ASN A 28 -15.99 -15.21 11.93
C ASN A 28 -15.22 -16.41 11.39
N SER A 29 -14.99 -16.43 10.08
CA SER A 29 -14.20 -17.47 9.42
C SER A 29 -12.73 -17.39 9.83
N TRP A 30 -12.18 -16.20 9.96
CA TRP A 30 -10.81 -15.98 10.41
C TRP A 30 -10.57 -16.52 11.82
N LEU A 31 -11.49 -16.26 12.73
CA LEU A 31 -11.38 -16.72 14.11
C LEU A 31 -11.97 -18.13 14.34
N ALA A 32 -12.59 -18.74 13.34
CA ALA A 32 -13.28 -20.01 13.44
C ALA A 32 -14.29 -20.04 14.61
N ILE A 33 -15.18 -19.06 14.65
CA ILE A 33 -16.24 -18.92 15.65
C ILE A 33 -17.60 -18.76 14.97
N ASP A 34 -18.64 -19.29 15.61
CA ASP A 34 -20.01 -19.22 15.10
C ASP A 34 -20.74 -17.93 15.52
N GLU A 35 -20.36 -17.34 16.65
CA GLU A 35 -20.98 -16.13 17.18
C GLU A 35 -20.58 -14.92 16.32
N PRO A 36 -21.56 -14.14 15.79
CA PRO A 36 -21.27 -13.00 14.93
C PRO A 36 -20.51 -11.90 15.64
N LEU A 37 -19.40 -11.45 15.04
CA LEU A 37 -18.64 -10.31 15.51
C LEU A 37 -19.15 -9.03 14.84
N SER A 38 -19.69 -8.10 15.64
CA SER A 38 -20.28 -6.86 15.12
C SER A 38 -19.57 -5.59 15.57
N ASN A 39 -18.60 -5.70 16.46
CA ASN A 39 -17.89 -4.53 16.99
C ASN A 39 -16.49 -4.89 17.51
N TRP A 40 -15.70 -3.85 17.73
CA TRP A 40 -14.33 -3.97 18.20
C TRP A 40 -14.18 -4.61 19.58
N LEU A 41 -15.12 -4.44 20.48
CA LEU A 41 -15.06 -5.03 21.82
C LEU A 41 -15.14 -6.56 21.74
N MET A 42 -16.08 -7.08 20.96
CA MET A 42 -16.22 -8.52 20.73
C MET A 42 -14.94 -9.09 20.07
N LEU A 43 -14.40 -8.40 19.08
CA LEU A 43 -13.16 -8.79 18.41
C LEU A 43 -11.97 -8.79 19.39
N THR A 44 -11.82 -7.76 20.23
CA THR A 44 -10.77 -7.69 21.25
C THR A 44 -10.83 -8.89 22.20
N ASN A 45 -12.02 -9.22 22.71
CA ASN A 45 -12.21 -10.37 23.60
C ASN A 45 -11.89 -11.70 22.90
N ALA A 46 -12.28 -11.85 21.63
CA ALA A 46 -12.03 -13.05 20.87
C ALA A 46 -10.56 -13.29 20.53
N VAL A 47 -9.76 -12.22 20.40
CA VAL A 47 -8.32 -12.28 20.08
C VAL A 47 -7.47 -12.49 21.35
N ALA A 48 -7.89 -11.98 22.50
CA ALA A 48 -7.10 -11.88 23.72
C ALA A 48 -6.48 -13.21 24.22
N SER A 49 -7.16 -14.36 23.99
CA SER A 49 -6.71 -15.68 24.40
C SER A 49 -6.02 -16.50 23.29
N ARG A 50 -5.68 -15.87 22.17
CA ARG A 50 -5.16 -16.55 20.97
C ARG A 50 -3.76 -16.07 20.62
N SER A 51 -3.02 -16.85 19.85
CA SER A 51 -1.73 -16.47 19.30
C SER A 51 -1.91 -15.43 18.18
N GLY A 52 -1.33 -14.23 18.37
CA GLY A 52 -1.34 -13.18 17.37
C GLY A 52 -0.55 -13.55 16.13
N LEU A 53 0.56 -14.29 16.29
CA LEU A 53 1.32 -14.80 15.15
C LEU A 53 0.47 -15.73 14.27
N ALA A 54 -0.16 -16.73 14.85
CA ALA A 54 -1.01 -17.68 14.10
C ALA A 54 -2.23 -16.99 13.45
N LEU A 55 -2.83 -16.02 14.16
CA LEU A 55 -3.92 -15.22 13.62
C LEU A 55 -3.45 -14.36 12.44
N THR A 56 -2.25 -13.80 12.50
CA THR A 56 -1.69 -12.98 11.41
C THR A 56 -1.47 -13.83 10.16
N GLU A 57 -0.85 -14.99 10.29
CA GLU A 57 -0.61 -15.91 9.16
C GLU A 57 -1.93 -16.29 8.48
N ARG A 58 -2.87 -16.82 9.24
CA ARG A 58 -4.18 -17.21 8.71
C ARG A 58 -4.95 -16.04 8.09
N GLY A 59 -4.96 -14.88 8.73
CA GLY A 59 -5.71 -13.74 8.23
C GLY A 59 -5.11 -13.13 6.96
N ARG A 60 -3.78 -13.13 6.82
CA ARG A 60 -3.10 -12.70 5.59
C ARG A 60 -3.45 -13.59 4.39
N GLU A 61 -3.57 -14.91 4.59
CA GLU A 61 -4.04 -15.85 3.56
C GLU A 61 -5.49 -15.54 3.13
N MET A 62 -6.32 -15.07 4.06
CA MET A 62 -7.70 -14.68 3.78
C MET A 62 -7.81 -13.25 3.20
N GLY A 63 -6.73 -12.51 3.11
CA GLY A 63 -6.67 -11.15 2.57
C GLY A 63 -7.04 -10.06 3.58
N LEU A 64 -7.00 -10.35 4.88
CA LEU A 64 -7.07 -9.35 5.94
C LEU A 64 -5.73 -8.61 6.08
N SER A 65 -5.81 -7.35 6.49
CA SER A 65 -4.65 -6.51 6.74
C SER A 65 -4.25 -6.60 8.21
N LEU A 66 -3.21 -7.37 8.49
CA LEU A 66 -2.80 -7.73 9.84
C LEU A 66 -1.29 -7.60 10.04
N ALA A 67 -0.91 -7.17 11.24
CA ALA A 67 0.48 -7.10 11.68
C ALA A 67 0.64 -7.66 13.09
N PHE A 68 1.69 -8.41 13.34
CA PHE A 68 2.00 -8.97 14.66
C PHE A 68 3.27 -8.33 15.23
N VAL A 69 3.24 -8.01 16.53
CA VAL A 69 4.37 -7.55 17.30
C VAL A 69 4.51 -8.42 18.55
N ALA A 70 5.61 -9.15 18.66
CA ALA A 70 5.87 -10.00 19.80
C ALA A 70 6.06 -9.18 21.10
N SER A 71 5.71 -9.76 22.24
CA SER A 71 5.86 -9.11 23.57
C SER A 71 7.31 -8.73 23.90
N ASN A 72 8.30 -9.40 23.31
CA ASN A 72 9.72 -9.15 23.49
C ASN A 72 10.35 -8.28 22.38
N ALA A 73 9.55 -7.74 21.46
CA ALA A 73 10.06 -6.98 20.31
C ALA A 73 10.94 -5.78 20.69
N LEU A 74 10.76 -5.22 21.88
CA LEU A 74 11.61 -4.13 22.40
C LEU A 74 13.06 -4.57 22.65
N ALA A 75 13.31 -5.85 22.92
CA ALA A 75 14.65 -6.37 23.20
C ALA A 75 15.47 -6.69 21.93
N GLU A 76 14.80 -6.85 20.79
CA GLU A 76 15.39 -7.32 19.53
C GLU A 76 15.41 -6.25 18.41
N PHE A 77 15.12 -4.99 18.73
CA PHE A 77 15.19 -3.93 17.74
C PHE A 77 16.66 -3.65 17.34
N SER A 78 17.25 -4.61 16.66
CA SER A 78 18.50 -4.41 15.94
C SER A 78 18.20 -3.78 14.59
N MET A 79 18.93 -2.74 14.24
CA MET A 79 18.81 -1.94 13.02
C MET A 79 19.08 -2.72 11.71
N GLY A 80 18.82 -4.03 11.67
CA GLY A 80 19.03 -4.88 10.50
C GLY A 80 18.07 -4.68 9.33
N PHE A 81 17.07 -3.82 9.47
CA PHE A 81 16.09 -3.58 8.42
C PHE A 81 16.56 -2.64 7.30
N PHE A 82 17.70 -1.99 7.46
CA PHE A 82 18.23 -1.07 6.43
C PHE A 82 19.18 -1.72 5.42
N ASP A 83 19.42 -3.03 5.53
CA ASP A 83 20.32 -3.74 4.59
C ASP A 83 19.68 -4.12 3.25
N SER A 84 18.38 -3.95 3.08
CA SER A 84 17.75 -4.00 1.76
C SER A 84 17.58 -2.58 1.23
N ALA A 85 18.66 -2.01 0.72
CA ALA A 85 18.51 -0.93 -0.26
C ALA A 85 17.45 -1.34 -1.29
N PRO A 86 16.55 -0.43 -1.74
CA PRO A 86 15.62 -0.78 -2.80
C PRO A 86 16.45 -1.40 -3.91
N SER A 87 16.11 -2.63 -4.29
CA SER A 87 16.74 -3.29 -5.40
C SER A 87 16.40 -2.45 -6.64
N LEU A 88 17.26 -1.51 -6.93
CA LEU A 88 17.30 -0.87 -8.23
C LEU A 88 17.69 -1.97 -9.18
N LEU A 89 16.71 -2.67 -9.74
CA LEU A 89 16.90 -3.57 -10.87
C LEU A 89 17.25 -2.69 -12.09
N SER A 90 18.42 -2.08 -12.03
CA SER A 90 18.98 -1.29 -13.11
C SER A 90 19.91 -2.18 -13.91
N ASP A 91 19.34 -2.93 -14.85
CA ASP A 91 20.10 -3.63 -15.88
C ASP A 91 20.42 -2.74 -17.09
N THR A 92 20.11 -1.46 -17.03
CA THR A 92 20.42 -0.55 -18.15
C THR A 92 21.46 0.47 -17.74
N LYS A 93 22.65 0.39 -18.35
CA LYS A 93 23.59 1.50 -18.38
C LYS A 93 22.85 2.72 -18.93
N MET A 94 22.67 3.74 -18.12
CA MET A 94 22.15 5.03 -18.59
C MET A 94 23.17 5.67 -19.54
N GLU A 95 22.97 5.47 -20.83
CA GLU A 95 23.79 6.11 -21.88
C GLU A 95 23.29 7.51 -22.26
N SER A 96 22.22 8.01 -21.65
CA SER A 96 21.65 9.33 -21.94
C SER A 96 21.81 10.28 -20.75
N ALA A 97 22.12 11.55 -21.02
CA ALA A 97 22.14 12.59 -20.03
C ALA A 97 20.78 12.64 -19.26
N PRO A 98 20.81 12.87 -17.94
CA PRO A 98 19.58 12.92 -17.15
C PRO A 98 18.66 14.01 -17.69
N ARG A 99 17.46 13.63 -18.09
CA ARG A 99 16.41 14.59 -18.49
C ARG A 99 15.85 15.23 -17.21
N GLY A 100 15.66 16.54 -17.25
CA GLY A 100 14.98 17.23 -16.15
C GLY A 100 13.54 16.73 -15.97
N LEU A 101 13.07 16.70 -14.71
CA LEU A 101 11.70 16.27 -14.38
C LEU A 101 10.62 17.10 -15.09
N SER A 102 10.90 18.32 -15.50
CA SER A 102 9.96 19.21 -16.19
C SER A 102 9.41 18.70 -17.53
N GLN A 103 9.98 17.64 -18.09
CA GLN A 103 9.49 17.01 -19.31
C GLN A 103 9.02 15.55 -19.05
N ALA A 104 9.14 15.08 -17.83
CA ALA A 104 8.78 13.70 -17.50
C ALA A 104 7.26 13.52 -17.49
N LYS A 105 6.78 12.49 -18.17
CA LYS A 105 5.39 12.03 -18.15
C LYS A 105 5.23 10.96 -17.09
N VAL A 106 4.45 11.25 -16.06
CA VAL A 106 4.15 10.32 -14.97
C VAL A 106 2.72 9.83 -15.10
N ILE A 107 2.52 8.53 -15.13
CA ILE A 107 1.20 7.91 -15.02
C ILE A 107 1.07 7.32 -13.62
N ASP A 108 0.10 7.84 -12.87
CA ASP A 108 -0.21 7.42 -11.51
C ASP A 108 -1.48 6.56 -11.52
N LEU A 109 -1.32 5.26 -11.21
CA LEU A 109 -2.40 4.26 -11.03
C LEU A 109 -2.66 3.96 -9.56
N SER A 110 -2.05 4.71 -8.66
CA SER A 110 -2.17 4.49 -7.23
C SER A 110 -3.42 5.13 -6.64
N ALA A 111 -3.65 4.87 -5.37
CA ALA A 111 -4.79 5.39 -4.61
C ALA A 111 -4.39 5.65 -3.16
N LEU A 112 -5.26 6.29 -2.41
CA LEU A 112 -5.13 6.62 -0.99
C LEU A 112 -4.07 7.68 -0.73
N TRP A 113 -2.87 7.31 -0.23
CA TRP A 113 -1.91 8.32 0.23
C TRP A 113 -0.50 8.13 -0.37
N ALA A 114 0.15 7.00 -0.18
CA ALA A 114 1.57 6.81 -0.51
C ALA A 114 1.91 7.14 -1.98
N GLY A 115 1.22 6.51 -2.91
CA GLY A 115 1.43 6.73 -4.34
C GLY A 115 1.01 8.12 -4.81
N PRO A 116 -0.19 8.63 -4.45
CA PRO A 116 -0.58 9.99 -4.76
C PRO A 116 0.37 11.05 -4.22
N LEU A 117 0.95 10.84 -3.02
CA LEU A 117 1.98 11.74 -2.48
C LEU A 117 3.26 11.71 -3.33
N CYS A 118 3.73 10.52 -3.71
CA CYS A 118 4.87 10.39 -4.63
C CYS A 118 4.60 11.16 -5.94
N ALA A 119 3.45 10.92 -6.57
CA ALA A 119 3.04 11.60 -7.79
C ALA A 119 2.97 13.12 -7.62
N HIS A 120 2.41 13.59 -6.49
CA HIS A 120 2.33 15.01 -6.16
C HIS A 120 3.72 15.63 -6.00
N LEU A 121 4.65 14.96 -5.33
CA LEU A 121 6.02 15.46 -5.17
C LEU A 121 6.73 15.56 -6.52
N LEU A 122 6.60 14.56 -7.40
CA LEU A 122 7.14 14.62 -8.76
C LEU A 122 6.50 15.77 -9.57
N HIS A 123 5.19 15.99 -9.43
CA HIS A 123 4.53 17.15 -10.04
C HIS A 123 5.09 18.48 -9.53
N ARG A 124 5.28 18.60 -8.22
CA ARG A 124 5.90 19.81 -7.61
C ARG A 124 7.33 20.05 -8.10
N CYS A 125 8.03 19.01 -8.51
CA CYS A 125 9.35 19.09 -9.16
C CYS A 125 9.27 19.32 -10.68
N GLY A 126 8.06 19.52 -11.24
CA GLY A 126 7.83 19.91 -12.63
C GLY A 126 7.37 18.82 -13.57
N ALA A 127 7.16 17.58 -13.11
CA ALA A 127 6.66 16.51 -13.96
C ALA A 127 5.19 16.71 -14.36
N HIS A 128 4.82 16.22 -15.54
CA HIS A 128 3.44 16.14 -16.00
C HIS A 128 2.80 14.85 -15.50
N VAL A 129 1.90 14.96 -14.54
CA VAL A 129 1.25 13.82 -13.91
C VAL A 129 -0.17 13.63 -14.44
N THR A 130 -0.48 12.42 -14.89
CA THR A 130 -1.84 11.97 -15.19
C THR A 130 -2.23 10.89 -14.20
N THR A 131 -3.16 11.19 -13.30
CA THR A 131 -3.76 10.21 -12.39
C THR A 131 -4.88 9.47 -13.12
N VAL A 132 -4.78 8.15 -13.18
CA VAL A 132 -5.75 7.27 -13.84
C VAL A 132 -6.47 6.42 -12.78
N SER A 133 -7.78 6.52 -12.72
CA SER A 133 -8.63 5.76 -11.81
C SER A 133 -9.62 4.86 -12.57
N SER A 134 -10.01 3.75 -11.95
CA SER A 134 -11.08 2.90 -12.45
C SER A 134 -12.44 3.47 -12.08
N ILE A 135 -13.37 3.45 -13.03
CA ILE A 135 -14.77 3.82 -12.77
C ILE A 135 -15.41 2.86 -11.75
N GLN A 136 -15.08 1.56 -11.82
CA GLN A 136 -15.62 0.54 -10.91
C GLN A 136 -14.98 0.55 -9.52
N ARG A 137 -13.80 1.15 -9.40
CA ARG A 137 -13.05 1.23 -8.14
C ARG A 137 -12.51 2.63 -7.95
N PRO A 138 -13.36 3.60 -7.55
CA PRO A 138 -12.92 4.95 -7.25
C PRO A 138 -11.97 4.93 -6.05
N ASP A 139 -11.07 5.89 -5.99
CA ASP A 139 -10.16 6.04 -4.86
C ASP A 139 -10.94 6.33 -3.57
N GLY A 140 -10.76 5.50 -2.55
CA GLY A 140 -11.40 5.64 -1.24
C GLY A 140 -11.10 6.95 -0.52
N ALA A 141 -9.95 7.57 -0.79
CA ALA A 141 -9.58 8.87 -0.20
C ALA A 141 -10.55 9.99 -0.57
N GLN A 142 -11.27 9.87 -1.70
CA GLN A 142 -12.30 10.84 -2.11
C GLN A 142 -13.47 10.92 -1.11
N PHE A 143 -13.75 9.82 -0.42
CA PHE A 143 -14.89 9.70 0.51
C PHE A 143 -14.50 9.98 1.95
N GLY A 144 -13.20 10.00 2.26
CA GLY A 144 -12.66 10.31 3.58
C GLY A 144 -12.53 11.81 3.80
N SER A 145 -11.42 12.39 3.35
CA SER A 145 -11.14 13.84 3.43
C SER A 145 -11.01 14.44 2.02
N PRO A 146 -12.07 15.08 1.50
CA PRO A 146 -12.05 15.66 0.16
C PRO A 146 -10.97 16.74 -0.04
N ASP A 147 -10.63 17.49 1.00
CA ASP A 147 -9.59 18.52 0.95
C ASP A 147 -8.21 17.88 0.82
N PHE A 148 -7.94 16.86 1.59
CA PHE A 148 -6.69 16.10 1.50
C PHE A 148 -6.54 15.44 0.13
N TYR A 149 -7.60 14.80 -0.38
CA TYR A 149 -7.60 14.23 -1.72
C TYR A 149 -7.31 15.28 -2.79
N ARG A 150 -7.96 16.46 -2.72
CA ARG A 150 -7.71 17.56 -3.65
C ARG A 150 -6.27 18.06 -3.60
N GLN A 151 -5.70 18.14 -2.42
CA GLN A 151 -4.32 18.57 -2.22
C GLN A 151 -3.33 17.61 -2.87
N LEU A 152 -3.47 16.30 -2.66
CA LEU A 152 -2.61 15.28 -3.25
C LEU A 152 -2.66 15.23 -4.78
N HIS A 153 -3.81 15.62 -5.37
CA HIS A 153 -4.00 15.58 -6.82
C HIS A 153 -4.01 16.98 -7.47
N ALA A 154 -3.57 18.01 -6.74
CA ALA A 154 -3.54 19.37 -7.25
C ALA A 154 -2.57 19.49 -8.43
N GLY A 155 -3.09 19.98 -9.57
CA GLY A 155 -2.31 20.14 -10.81
C GLY A 155 -2.18 18.88 -11.67
N HIS A 156 -2.67 17.73 -11.21
CA HIS A 156 -2.68 16.51 -12.03
C HIS A 156 -3.79 16.55 -13.09
N GLU A 157 -3.51 16.02 -14.28
CA GLU A 157 -4.56 15.59 -15.19
C GLU A 157 -5.26 14.37 -14.60
N ARG A 158 -6.59 14.28 -14.81
CA ARG A 158 -7.39 13.18 -14.29
C ARG A 158 -8.07 12.42 -15.41
N LEU A 159 -7.90 11.10 -15.40
CA LEU A 159 -8.50 10.21 -16.38
C LEU A 159 -9.23 9.07 -15.67
N GLN A 160 -10.52 8.93 -15.93
CA GLN A 160 -11.29 7.79 -15.47
C GLN A 160 -11.53 6.82 -16.62
N LEU A 161 -11.22 5.55 -16.39
CA LEU A 161 -11.34 4.48 -17.37
C LEU A 161 -12.15 3.30 -16.82
N ASP A 162 -12.92 2.69 -17.69
CA ASP A 162 -13.54 1.40 -17.41
C ASP A 162 -12.56 0.29 -17.79
N PHE A 163 -11.99 -0.39 -16.82
CA PHE A 163 -11.02 -1.45 -17.08
C PHE A 163 -11.66 -2.75 -17.59
N SER A 164 -12.98 -2.87 -17.58
CA SER A 164 -13.70 -3.97 -18.26
C SER A 164 -13.71 -3.78 -19.78
N GLU A 165 -13.67 -2.53 -20.26
CA GLU A 165 -13.72 -2.18 -21.67
C GLU A 165 -12.37 -2.34 -22.37
N VAL A 166 -12.35 -3.10 -23.46
CA VAL A 166 -11.13 -3.36 -24.26
C VAL A 166 -10.51 -2.06 -24.80
N SER A 167 -11.34 -1.13 -25.26
CA SER A 167 -10.90 0.17 -25.80
C SER A 167 -10.19 1.01 -24.74
N HIS A 168 -10.69 1.01 -23.50
CA HIS A 168 -10.11 1.72 -22.39
C HIS A 168 -8.79 1.07 -21.92
N ARG A 169 -8.71 -0.26 -21.87
CA ARG A 169 -7.45 -0.96 -21.60
C ARG A 169 -6.39 -0.67 -22.65
N ARG A 170 -6.74 -0.64 -23.94
CA ARG A 170 -5.82 -0.27 -25.02
C ARG A 170 -5.32 1.17 -24.89
N ARG A 171 -6.21 2.11 -24.50
CA ARG A 171 -5.83 3.50 -24.21
C ARG A 171 -4.84 3.56 -23.05
N LEU A 172 -5.12 2.85 -21.98
CA LEU A 172 -4.22 2.80 -20.81
C LEU A 172 -2.88 2.18 -21.18
N ALA A 173 -2.85 1.06 -21.91
CA ALA A 173 -1.62 0.43 -22.39
C ALA A 173 -0.75 1.40 -23.19
N LYS A 174 -1.34 2.22 -24.03
CA LYS A 174 -0.61 3.26 -24.78
C LYS A 174 -0.02 4.33 -23.85
N LEU A 175 -0.81 4.83 -22.90
CA LEU A 175 -0.31 5.81 -21.91
C LEU A 175 0.84 5.26 -21.10
N LEU A 176 0.73 4.01 -20.63
CA LEU A 176 1.78 3.33 -19.87
C LEU A 176 3.05 3.13 -20.72
N ALA A 177 2.93 2.75 -21.98
CA ALA A 177 4.08 2.57 -22.87
C ALA A 177 4.80 3.89 -23.18
N GLU A 178 4.09 5.03 -23.17
CA GLU A 178 4.63 6.36 -23.46
C GLU A 178 5.12 7.09 -22.20
N ALA A 179 4.84 6.59 -20.99
CA ALA A 179 5.24 7.20 -19.73
C ALA A 179 6.76 7.12 -19.51
N ASP A 180 7.33 8.10 -18.83
CA ASP A 180 8.70 8.05 -18.29
C ASP A 180 8.72 7.39 -16.91
N VAL A 181 7.66 7.63 -16.12
CA VAL A 181 7.46 7.02 -14.81
C VAL A 181 6.05 6.46 -14.73
N VAL A 182 5.92 5.25 -14.22
CA VAL A 182 4.64 4.65 -13.84
C VAL A 182 4.67 4.38 -12.33
N ILE A 183 3.64 4.85 -11.63
CA ILE A 183 3.43 4.60 -10.21
C ILE A 183 2.21 3.70 -10.07
N GLU A 184 2.34 2.58 -9.41
CA GLU A 184 1.23 1.68 -9.14
C GLU A 184 1.27 1.16 -7.70
N ALA A 185 0.09 0.95 -7.10
CA ALA A 185 -0.06 0.40 -5.76
C ALA A 185 -1.07 -0.77 -5.74
N SER A 186 -1.31 -1.38 -6.89
CA SER A 186 -2.18 -2.56 -6.99
C SER A 186 -1.47 -3.82 -6.53
N ARG A 187 -2.24 -4.81 -6.09
CA ARG A 187 -1.66 -6.15 -5.92
C ARG A 187 -1.10 -6.62 -7.25
N PRO A 188 0.03 -7.37 -7.25
CA PRO A 188 0.70 -7.80 -8.49
C PRO A 188 -0.23 -8.41 -9.52
N ARG A 189 -1.20 -9.24 -9.09
CA ARG A 189 -2.20 -9.86 -9.98
C ARG A 189 -3.17 -8.88 -10.64
N GLY A 190 -3.31 -7.65 -10.10
CA GLY A 190 -4.29 -6.68 -10.60
C GLY A 190 -3.99 -6.25 -12.03
N LEU A 191 -2.79 -5.73 -12.27
CA LEU A 191 -2.37 -5.31 -13.61
C LEU A 191 -2.03 -6.51 -14.51
N VAL A 192 -1.45 -7.58 -13.96
CA VAL A 192 -1.19 -8.84 -14.69
C VAL A 192 -2.48 -9.41 -15.30
N GLY A 193 -3.56 -9.48 -14.51
CA GLY A 193 -4.86 -9.98 -14.98
C GLY A 193 -5.49 -9.13 -16.10
N LEU A 194 -5.06 -7.88 -16.24
CA LEU A 194 -5.48 -6.97 -17.30
C LEU A 194 -4.52 -6.94 -18.51
N GLY A 195 -3.34 -7.59 -18.40
CA GLY A 195 -2.27 -7.48 -19.40
C GLY A 195 -1.64 -6.08 -19.45
N LEU A 196 -1.64 -5.36 -18.33
CA LEU A 196 -1.19 -3.98 -18.20
C LEU A 196 0.01 -3.81 -17.27
N ASP A 197 0.60 -4.90 -16.83
CA ASP A 197 1.83 -4.91 -16.05
C ASP A 197 3.06 -4.64 -16.94
N ARG A 198 4.18 -4.28 -16.30
CA ARG A 198 5.42 -3.90 -16.98
C ARG A 198 5.91 -4.96 -17.97
N GLN A 199 5.72 -6.26 -17.68
CA GLN A 199 6.21 -7.36 -18.51
C GLN A 199 5.29 -7.62 -19.71
N SER A 200 4.00 -7.36 -19.59
CA SER A 200 3.01 -7.54 -20.66
C SER A 200 3.05 -6.44 -21.71
N LEU A 201 3.66 -5.29 -21.39
CA LEU A 201 3.68 -4.13 -22.29
C LEU A 201 4.97 -4.07 -23.11
N THR A 202 4.83 -3.69 -24.40
CA THR A 202 5.98 -3.36 -25.24
C THR A 202 6.39 -1.92 -25.01
N ILE A 203 7.52 -1.70 -24.35
CA ILE A 203 8.06 -0.38 -23.99
C ILE A 203 9.37 -0.18 -24.74
N ALA A 204 9.40 0.83 -25.61
CA ALA A 204 10.52 1.08 -26.51
C ALA A 204 11.57 2.06 -25.95
N LYS A 205 11.35 2.61 -24.75
CA LYS A 205 12.24 3.59 -24.13
C LYS A 205 12.56 3.23 -22.68
N PRO A 206 13.64 3.76 -22.09
CA PRO A 206 13.87 3.65 -20.66
C PRO A 206 12.70 4.21 -19.86
N GLN A 207 12.27 3.49 -18.84
CA GLN A 207 11.12 3.82 -18.02
C GLN A 207 11.35 3.37 -16.57
N VAL A 208 10.99 4.22 -15.63
CA VAL A 208 10.88 3.86 -14.21
C VAL A 208 9.49 3.30 -13.95
N TRP A 209 9.42 2.09 -13.42
CA TRP A 209 8.17 1.47 -12.99
C TRP A 209 8.22 1.23 -11.50
N LEU A 210 7.50 2.07 -10.76
CA LEU A 210 7.46 2.08 -9.31
C LEU A 210 6.24 1.30 -8.81
N SER A 211 6.47 0.20 -8.12
CA SER A 211 5.40 -0.58 -7.47
C SER A 211 5.46 -0.37 -5.96
N ILE A 212 4.43 0.24 -5.41
CA ILE A 212 4.27 0.39 -3.96
C ILE A 212 3.48 -0.81 -3.44
N THR A 213 4.10 -1.60 -2.58
CA THR A 213 3.50 -2.80 -1.98
C THR A 213 3.75 -2.81 -0.48
N ALA A 214 2.87 -3.44 0.29
CA ALA A 214 3.05 -3.55 1.74
C ALA A 214 4.21 -4.47 2.11
N TYR A 215 4.38 -5.60 1.38
CA TYR A 215 5.29 -6.69 1.76
C TYR A 215 6.13 -7.20 0.58
N GLY A 216 6.25 -6.42 -0.49
CA GLY A 216 7.03 -6.78 -1.67
C GLY A 216 6.24 -7.57 -2.72
N ARG A 217 6.96 -8.10 -3.72
CA ARG A 217 6.39 -8.80 -4.89
C ARG A 217 6.78 -10.27 -4.97
N THR A 218 7.39 -10.80 -3.92
CA THR A 218 7.83 -12.20 -3.87
C THR A 218 6.81 -13.05 -3.11
N PRO A 219 6.39 -14.22 -3.64
CA PRO A 219 5.49 -15.13 -2.91
C PRO A 219 6.07 -15.57 -1.57
N PRO A 220 5.23 -15.78 -0.54
CA PRO A 220 3.78 -15.59 -0.52
C PRO A 220 3.34 -14.15 -0.22
N ALA A 221 4.29 -13.25 0.12
CA ALA A 221 4.03 -11.91 0.61
C ALA A 221 3.41 -10.98 -0.46
N ASP A 222 3.59 -11.29 -1.74
CA ASP A 222 3.00 -10.57 -2.88
C ASP A 222 1.46 -10.60 -2.88
N GLN A 223 0.84 -11.53 -2.13
CA GLN A 223 -0.61 -11.63 -1.99
C GLN A 223 -1.15 -10.90 -0.75
N TRP A 224 -0.28 -10.51 0.18
CA TRP A 224 -0.71 -9.90 1.43
C TRP A 224 -1.16 -8.45 1.22
N VAL A 225 -2.17 -8.08 2.00
CA VAL A 225 -2.73 -6.73 2.00
C VAL A 225 -2.12 -5.96 3.16
N GLY A 226 -1.82 -4.68 2.94
CA GLY A 226 -1.42 -3.76 3.99
C GLY A 226 -1.79 -2.33 3.63
N PHE A 227 -1.96 -1.53 4.67
CA PHE A 227 -2.21 -0.09 4.63
C PHE A 227 -1.25 0.61 5.58
N GLY A 228 -1.22 1.92 5.59
CA GLY A 228 -0.22 2.68 6.31
C GLY A 228 -0.09 2.37 7.81
N ASP A 229 -1.18 2.04 8.50
CA ASP A 229 -1.15 1.74 9.93
C ASP A 229 -0.56 0.36 10.23
N ASP A 230 -1.09 -0.69 9.63
CA ASP A 230 -0.63 -2.06 9.90
C ASP A 230 0.76 -2.34 9.32
N VAL A 231 1.11 -1.70 8.21
CA VAL A 231 2.49 -1.74 7.68
C VAL A 231 3.46 -1.03 8.64
N ALA A 232 3.06 0.10 9.24
CA ALA A 232 3.84 0.76 10.28
C ALA A 232 4.07 -0.16 11.49
N VAL A 233 3.02 -0.87 11.94
CA VAL A 233 3.12 -1.88 13.01
C VAL A 233 4.10 -3.00 12.62
N SER A 234 3.97 -3.54 11.40
CA SER A 234 4.89 -4.58 10.89
C SER A 234 6.34 -4.12 10.81
N ALA A 235 6.57 -2.84 10.56
CA ALA A 235 7.90 -2.22 10.52
C ALA A 235 8.43 -1.80 11.90
N GLY A 236 7.67 -2.04 12.98
CA GLY A 236 8.06 -1.64 14.33
C GLY A 236 7.93 -0.14 14.61
N LEU A 237 7.24 0.61 13.76
CA LEU A 237 6.95 2.04 13.96
C LEU A 237 5.82 2.21 14.98
N LEU A 238 6.13 1.93 16.24
CA LEU A 238 5.24 2.04 17.39
C LEU A 238 5.91 2.84 18.50
N CYS A 239 5.10 3.61 19.23
CA CYS A 239 5.46 4.14 20.54
C CYS A 239 5.05 3.16 21.62
N TRP A 240 5.78 3.15 22.75
CA TRP A 240 5.45 2.32 23.90
C TRP A 240 5.34 3.21 25.13
N ASP A 241 4.29 3.01 25.90
CA ASP A 241 4.13 3.69 27.18
C ASP A 241 4.96 3.01 28.28
N GLU A 242 4.98 3.59 29.48
CA GLU A 242 5.69 3.08 30.65
C GLU A 242 5.20 1.69 31.12
N ARG A 243 4.01 1.29 30.69
CA ARG A 243 3.39 -0.01 30.97
C ARG A 243 3.60 -1.01 29.84
N HIS A 244 4.41 -0.66 28.83
CA HIS A 244 4.63 -1.45 27.63
C HIS A 244 3.36 -1.71 26.79
N PHE A 245 2.46 -0.74 26.73
CA PHE A 245 1.36 -0.74 25.77
C PHE A 245 1.79 -0.01 24.50
N PRO A 246 1.58 -0.62 23.33
CA PRO A 246 1.92 0.03 22.07
C PRO A 246 0.87 1.07 21.67
N ALA A 247 1.33 2.12 21.01
CA ALA A 247 0.50 3.13 20.36
C ALA A 247 1.05 3.44 18.97
N PHE A 248 0.17 3.84 18.07
CA PHE A 248 0.59 4.31 16.75
C PHE A 248 1.39 5.61 16.86
N VAL A 249 2.46 5.72 16.07
CA VAL A 249 3.30 6.94 16.00
C VAL A 249 2.55 8.10 15.33
N GLY A 250 1.64 7.78 14.42
CA GLY A 250 0.82 8.74 13.69
C GLY A 250 -0.29 8.05 12.93
N ASP A 251 -1.06 8.80 12.18
CA ASP A 251 -2.11 8.29 11.30
C ASP A 251 -1.48 7.76 10.00
N ALA A 252 -1.60 6.46 9.75
CA ALA A 252 -1.08 5.77 8.56
C ALA A 252 0.36 6.16 8.19
N ILE A 253 1.24 6.30 9.20
CA ILE A 253 2.57 6.93 9.05
C ILE A 253 3.46 6.27 7.98
N ALA A 254 3.25 4.99 7.67
CA ALA A 254 4.00 4.31 6.62
C ALA A 254 3.68 4.89 5.22
N ASP A 255 2.48 5.41 5.01
CA ASP A 255 2.09 5.97 3.71
C ASP A 255 2.90 7.23 3.34
N PRO A 256 2.94 8.31 4.15
CA PRO A 256 3.73 9.48 3.81
C PRO A 256 5.23 9.16 3.75
N LEU A 257 5.75 8.30 4.61
CA LEU A 257 7.16 7.89 4.54
C LEU A 257 7.45 7.18 3.22
N THR A 258 6.58 6.25 2.82
CA THR A 258 6.69 5.54 1.53
C THR A 258 6.58 6.51 0.35
N GLY A 259 5.62 7.43 0.38
CA GLY A 259 5.42 8.40 -0.70
C GLY A 259 6.62 9.32 -0.92
N VAL A 260 7.23 9.82 0.16
CA VAL A 260 8.44 10.64 0.10
C VAL A 260 9.62 9.82 -0.41
N TYR A 261 9.82 8.61 0.15
CA TYR A 261 10.93 7.74 -0.25
C TYR A 261 10.83 7.32 -1.73
N ALA A 262 9.63 6.97 -2.16
CA ALA A 262 9.34 6.61 -3.54
C ALA A 262 9.60 7.75 -4.55
N ALA A 263 9.40 9.00 -4.13
CA ALA A 263 9.69 10.15 -4.97
C ALA A 263 11.20 10.50 -5.04
N LEU A 264 11.98 10.02 -4.07
CA LEU A 264 13.43 10.24 -4.02
C LEU A 264 14.23 9.14 -4.75
N ALA A 265 13.67 7.94 -4.87
CA ALA A 265 14.28 6.78 -5.53
C ALA A 265 14.29 6.89 -7.05
#